data_d0bb2ad1010404cf223a141ca95b4240
#
_entry.id   d0bb2ad1010404cf223a141ca95b4240
#
_cell.length_a   1.000
_cell.length_b   1.000
_cell.length_c   1.000
_cell.angle_alpha   90.00
_cell.angle_beta   90.00
_cell.angle_gamma   90.00
#
_symmetry.space_group_name_H-M   'P 1'
#
loop_
_entity.id
_entity.type
_entity.pdbx_description
1 polymer ?
#
loop_
_entity_poly.entity_id
_entity_poly.type
_entity_poly.pdbx_seq_one_letter_code
_entity_poly.pdbx_strand_id
1 'polypeptide(L)'
;SRPPRRWPATASASSPARAPRLLQSPSQRVRVCAGLGVDELVLLHFDRALADTSPEGFVQRLLIDGLQPCAVVVGADFRFGADRRGDAALLAPLLRPAAIAVAAVAAVPVPEDMSSGKLSSSGIRAAVVAGEVTRATAMLGRWYSVEGVVVPGAGRGRELGVRTANVDAPTALLPRAGIYAGALGLPGGDTPAWPAAISLGQNPTFVDAPDAPLVLEVHALDQALGDSLYGRTVEVAFAARLRDEQRFPDATSLRAQIDRDIAAVRPALDPALLASFARYLSSANNLSSAT
;
A
#
# COMPACT_ATOMS: atom_id res chain seq x y z
N SER A 1 -21.69 -0.77 25.76
CA SER A 1 -21.28 -0.57 24.36
C SER A 1 -19.81 -0.15 24.36
N ARG A 2 -19.01 -0.80 23.52
CA ARG A 2 -17.59 -0.51 23.36
C ARG A 2 -17.47 0.86 22.63
N PRO A 3 -16.69 1.84 23.12
CA PRO A 3 -16.54 3.10 22.41
C PRO A 3 -15.87 2.89 21.05
N PRO A 4 -16.20 3.71 20.03
CA PRO A 4 -15.62 3.58 18.69
C PRO A 4 -14.10 3.77 18.73
N ARG A 5 -13.38 2.98 17.93
CA ARG A 5 -11.93 3.11 17.76
C ARG A 5 -11.64 4.08 16.63
N ARG A 6 -11.11 5.26 16.96
CA ARG A 6 -10.74 6.29 15.99
C ARG A 6 -9.23 6.26 15.73
N TRP A 7 -8.83 6.42 14.48
CA TRP A 7 -7.43 6.52 14.10
C TRP A 7 -7.20 7.73 13.18
N PRO A 8 -6.32 8.68 13.54
CA PRO A 8 -6.03 9.82 12.67
C PRO A 8 -5.15 9.42 11.48
N ALA A 9 -5.44 9.97 10.32
CA ALA A 9 -4.63 9.77 9.12
C ALA A 9 -3.29 10.51 9.17
N THR A 10 -2.29 9.96 8.52
CA THR A 10 -1.00 10.62 8.33
C THR A 10 -1.11 11.75 7.30
N ALA A 11 -0.42 12.86 7.58
CA ALA A 11 -0.32 14.00 6.68
C ALA A 11 0.19 13.62 5.28
N SER A 12 -0.48 14.08 4.24
CA SER A 12 0.00 14.09 2.87
C SER A 12 0.89 15.31 2.64
N ALA A 13 2.00 15.16 1.92
CA ALA A 13 2.95 16.24 1.69
C ALA A 13 2.33 17.40 0.88
N SER A 14 2.63 18.61 1.28
CA SER A 14 2.03 19.85 0.78
C SER A 14 2.51 20.36 -0.60
N SER A 15 3.25 19.53 -1.38
CA SER A 15 3.68 19.91 -2.73
C SER A 15 3.69 18.71 -3.67
N PRO A 16 2.95 18.75 -4.80
CA PRO A 16 2.84 17.62 -5.74
C PRO A 16 4.17 17.19 -6.36
N ALA A 17 5.09 18.11 -6.55
CA ALA A 17 6.39 17.85 -7.20
C ALA A 17 7.43 17.17 -6.29
N ARG A 18 7.18 17.06 -4.98
CA ARG A 18 8.11 16.50 -3.98
C ARG A 18 7.48 15.45 -3.06
N ALA A 19 6.21 15.14 -3.23
CA ALA A 19 5.55 14.14 -2.40
C ALA A 19 6.15 12.74 -2.68
N PRO A 20 6.59 12.01 -1.67
CA PRO A 20 7.08 10.65 -1.89
C PRO A 20 5.93 9.76 -2.39
N ARG A 21 6.23 8.83 -3.31
CA ARG A 21 5.27 7.81 -3.74
C ARG A 21 4.63 7.14 -2.53
N LEU A 22 3.34 6.84 -2.60
CA LEU A 22 2.60 6.31 -1.46
C LEU A 22 2.85 4.80 -1.28
N LEU A 23 3.04 4.37 -0.03
CA LEU A 23 3.02 2.93 0.32
C LEU A 23 1.60 2.35 0.27
N GLN A 24 0.60 3.19 0.48
CA GLN A 24 -0.82 2.85 0.46
C GLN A 24 -1.60 4.06 -0.07
N SER A 25 -2.58 3.82 -0.93
CA SER A 25 -3.59 4.84 -1.26
C SER A 25 -4.49 5.12 -0.05
N PRO A 26 -5.23 6.23 -0.03
CA PRO A 26 -6.23 6.49 1.01
C PRO A 26 -7.26 5.35 1.14
N SER A 27 -7.75 4.83 0.02
CA SER A 27 -8.69 3.69 -0.04
C SER A 27 -8.10 2.41 0.55
N GLN A 28 -6.85 2.08 0.23
CA GLN A 28 -6.13 0.96 0.85
C GLN A 28 -6.00 1.12 2.37
N ARG A 29 -5.73 2.34 2.83
CA ARG A 29 -5.64 2.63 4.27
C ARG A 29 -6.98 2.41 4.98
N VAL A 30 -8.08 2.85 4.37
CA VAL A 30 -9.44 2.59 4.87
C VAL A 30 -9.67 1.09 5.05
N ARG A 31 -9.36 0.28 4.01
CA ARG A 31 -9.52 -1.18 4.08
C ARG A 31 -8.66 -1.83 5.17
N VAL A 32 -7.40 -1.41 5.29
CA VAL A 32 -6.51 -1.93 6.36
C VAL A 32 -7.06 -1.60 7.74
N CYS A 33 -7.48 -0.36 7.98
CA CYS A 33 -8.05 0.06 9.25
C CYS A 33 -9.35 -0.71 9.57
N ALA A 34 -10.23 -0.88 8.59
CA ALA A 34 -11.45 -1.66 8.74
C ALA A 34 -11.15 -3.12 9.13
N GLY A 35 -10.21 -3.77 8.42
CA GLY A 35 -9.77 -5.13 8.72
C GLY A 35 -9.13 -5.29 10.11
N LEU A 36 -8.60 -4.22 10.68
CA LEU A 36 -8.07 -4.16 12.06
C LEU A 36 -9.14 -3.81 13.10
N GLY A 37 -10.40 -3.64 12.70
CA GLY A 37 -11.51 -3.30 13.60
C GLY A 37 -11.48 -1.85 14.08
N VAL A 38 -10.95 -0.93 13.26
CA VAL A 38 -11.10 0.52 13.46
C VAL A 38 -12.50 0.92 13.01
N ASP A 39 -13.26 1.57 13.86
CA ASP A 39 -14.65 1.94 13.59
C ASP A 39 -14.74 3.25 12.78
N GLU A 40 -13.78 4.16 12.96
CA GLU A 40 -13.78 5.46 12.28
C GLU A 40 -12.36 5.88 11.91
N LEU A 41 -12.15 6.32 10.68
CA LEU A 41 -10.90 6.87 10.17
C LEU A 41 -11.11 8.32 9.75
N VAL A 42 -10.48 9.25 10.44
CA VAL A 42 -10.52 10.68 10.10
C VAL A 42 -9.33 11.03 9.21
N LEU A 43 -9.62 11.44 7.97
CA LEU A 43 -8.61 11.93 7.03
C LEU A 43 -8.50 13.46 7.14
N LEU A 44 -7.37 13.93 7.66
CA LEU A 44 -7.10 15.36 7.76
C LEU A 44 -6.47 15.87 6.46
N HIS A 45 -7.04 16.94 5.91
CA HIS A 45 -6.38 17.68 4.84
C HIS A 45 -5.18 18.42 5.42
N PHE A 46 -3.96 18.03 5.04
CA PHE A 46 -2.73 18.63 5.52
C PHE A 46 -2.34 19.81 4.63
N ASP A 47 -2.87 20.98 4.96
CA ASP A 47 -2.56 22.23 4.30
C ASP A 47 -1.57 23.08 5.12
N ARG A 48 -1.30 24.29 4.62
CA ARG A 48 -0.42 25.25 5.29
C ARG A 48 -0.96 25.66 6.66
N ALA A 49 -2.27 25.84 6.81
CA ALA A 49 -2.89 26.25 8.05
C ALA A 49 -2.71 25.17 9.14
N LEU A 50 -2.88 23.90 8.79
CA LEU A 50 -2.63 22.78 9.71
C LEU A 50 -1.13 22.63 10.01
N ALA A 51 -0.26 22.81 9.01
CA ALA A 51 1.19 22.73 9.17
C ALA A 51 1.75 23.79 10.12
N ASP A 52 1.20 25.02 10.08
CA ASP A 52 1.63 26.17 10.89
C ASP A 52 0.94 26.18 12.28
N THR A 53 0.07 25.20 12.57
CA THR A 53 -0.63 25.11 13.86
C THR A 53 0.34 24.72 14.99
N SER A 54 0.38 25.49 16.08
CA SER A 54 1.21 25.17 17.25
C SER A 54 0.80 23.81 17.87
N PRO A 55 1.66 23.15 18.64
CA PRO A 55 1.29 21.94 19.36
C PRO A 55 0.06 22.11 20.25
N GLU A 56 -0.03 23.21 20.99
CA GLU A 56 -1.18 23.56 21.84
C GLU A 56 -2.45 23.76 21.01
N GLY A 57 -2.34 24.51 19.91
CA GLY A 57 -3.45 24.75 18.99
C GLY A 57 -3.95 23.46 18.30
N PHE A 58 -3.05 22.54 17.95
CA PHE A 58 -3.40 21.22 17.43
C PHE A 58 -4.19 20.41 18.46
N VAL A 59 -3.70 20.33 19.71
CA VAL A 59 -4.37 19.60 20.79
C VAL A 59 -5.74 20.22 21.09
N GLN A 60 -5.82 21.54 21.23
CA GLN A 60 -7.08 22.20 21.57
C GLN A 60 -8.11 21.99 20.48
N ARG A 61 -7.81 22.38 19.23
CA ARG A 61 -8.80 22.39 18.15
C ARG A 61 -9.16 21.00 17.67
N LEU A 62 -8.15 20.10 17.52
CA LEU A 62 -8.41 18.79 16.94
C LEU A 62 -8.86 17.77 17.98
N LEU A 63 -8.17 17.69 19.12
CA LEU A 63 -8.43 16.66 20.10
C LEU A 63 -9.53 17.07 21.10
N ILE A 64 -9.42 18.26 21.72
CA ILE A 64 -10.34 18.65 22.78
C ILE A 64 -11.68 19.13 22.21
N ASP A 65 -11.66 20.08 21.27
CA ASP A 65 -12.89 20.67 20.72
C ASP A 65 -13.53 19.80 19.64
N GLY A 66 -12.68 19.15 18.81
CA GLY A 66 -13.13 18.37 17.66
C GLY A 66 -13.47 16.91 17.99
N LEU A 67 -12.47 16.09 18.28
CA LEU A 67 -12.63 14.64 18.41
C LEU A 67 -13.13 14.18 19.78
N GLN A 68 -12.86 14.92 20.84
CA GLN A 68 -13.27 14.64 22.22
C GLN A 68 -13.01 13.18 22.66
N PRO A 69 -11.79 12.64 22.49
CA PRO A 69 -11.51 11.26 22.82
C PRO A 69 -11.47 11.05 24.34
N CYS A 70 -11.80 9.86 24.81
CA CYS A 70 -11.56 9.48 26.21
C CYS A 70 -10.09 9.14 26.48
N ALA A 71 -9.35 8.72 25.43
CA ALA A 71 -7.92 8.43 25.50
C ALA A 71 -7.25 8.63 24.14
N VAL A 72 -5.97 9.00 24.16
CA VAL A 72 -5.11 9.14 22.98
C VAL A 72 -3.96 8.16 23.07
N VAL A 73 -3.76 7.36 22.02
CA VAL A 73 -2.66 6.41 21.90
C VAL A 73 -1.76 6.85 20.77
N VAL A 74 -0.47 7.01 21.01
CA VAL A 74 0.53 7.45 20.02
C VAL A 74 1.79 6.59 20.08
N GLY A 75 2.57 6.57 19.01
CA GLY A 75 3.92 6.00 19.06
C GLY A 75 4.82 6.84 19.97
N ALA A 76 5.80 6.21 20.61
CA ALA A 76 6.77 6.91 21.48
C ALA A 76 7.58 7.99 20.72
N ASP A 77 7.71 7.85 19.41
CA ASP A 77 8.38 8.81 18.52
C ASP A 77 7.43 9.77 17.79
N PHE A 78 6.17 9.84 18.23
CA PHE A 78 5.16 10.73 17.65
C PHE A 78 5.57 12.20 17.77
N ARG A 79 5.40 12.94 16.65
CA ARG A 79 5.66 14.37 16.56
C ARG A 79 4.48 15.09 15.92
N PHE A 80 4.11 16.24 16.43
CA PHE A 80 2.97 17.03 15.95
C PHE A 80 3.18 18.54 16.11
N GLY A 81 2.27 19.33 15.52
CA GLY A 81 2.33 20.78 15.52
C GLY A 81 3.45 21.35 14.64
N ALA A 82 3.47 22.67 14.52
CA ALA A 82 4.44 23.40 13.71
C ALA A 82 5.87 23.01 14.08
N ASP A 83 6.72 22.83 13.07
CA ASP A 83 8.13 22.41 13.19
C ASP A 83 8.33 21.12 13.98
N ARG A 84 7.29 20.29 14.12
CA ARG A 84 7.31 19.02 14.88
C ARG A 84 7.73 19.20 16.35
N ARG A 85 7.41 20.36 16.94
CA ARG A 85 7.80 20.70 18.33
C ARG A 85 7.03 19.91 19.38
N GLY A 86 5.82 19.43 19.06
CA GLY A 86 5.04 18.55 19.93
C GLY A 86 5.56 17.12 19.90
N ASP A 87 5.51 16.43 21.03
CA ASP A 87 5.82 15.02 21.20
C ASP A 87 4.88 14.32 22.17
N ALA A 88 5.08 13.02 22.37
CA ALA A 88 4.25 12.22 23.28
C ALA A 88 4.30 12.73 24.73
N ALA A 89 5.43 13.28 25.18
CA ALA A 89 5.57 13.83 26.53
C ALA A 89 4.79 15.14 26.71
N LEU A 90 4.69 15.96 25.67
CA LEU A 90 3.91 17.20 25.70
C LEU A 90 2.39 16.94 25.64
N LEU A 91 1.94 15.84 25.05
CA LEU A 91 0.50 15.51 24.98
C LEU A 91 -0.14 15.35 26.36
N ALA A 92 0.52 14.66 27.28
CA ALA A 92 -0.06 14.36 28.59
C ALA A 92 -0.41 15.60 29.42
N PRO A 93 0.47 16.60 29.61
CA PRO A 93 0.12 17.83 30.31
C PRO A 93 -0.95 18.67 29.60
N LEU A 94 -0.96 18.69 28.25
CA LEU A 94 -1.96 19.45 27.48
C LEU A 94 -3.37 18.82 27.56
N LEU A 95 -3.48 17.49 27.67
CA LEU A 95 -4.75 16.77 27.68
C LEU A 95 -5.29 16.53 29.11
N ARG A 96 -4.44 16.66 30.14
CA ARG A 96 -4.84 16.48 31.55
C ARG A 96 -6.03 17.34 31.98
N PRO A 97 -6.11 18.65 31.63
CA PRO A 97 -7.25 19.50 32.04
C PRO A 97 -8.59 19.00 31.50
N ALA A 98 -8.57 18.31 30.32
CA ALA A 98 -9.76 17.72 29.70
C ALA A 98 -10.04 16.27 30.15
N ALA A 99 -9.29 15.75 31.13
CA ALA A 99 -9.38 14.39 31.64
C ALA A 99 -9.17 13.29 30.56
N ILE A 100 -8.40 13.59 29.52
CA ILE A 100 -8.09 12.67 28.41
C ILE A 100 -6.79 11.91 28.75
N ALA A 101 -6.85 10.59 28.79
CA ALA A 101 -5.69 9.75 29.04
C ALA A 101 -4.75 9.69 27.83
N VAL A 102 -3.43 9.58 28.06
CA VAL A 102 -2.43 9.44 27.02
C VAL A 102 -1.61 8.16 27.26
N ALA A 103 -1.47 7.34 26.23
CA ALA A 103 -0.60 6.17 26.21
C ALA A 103 0.39 6.26 25.05
N ALA A 104 1.69 6.08 25.35
CA ALA A 104 2.74 5.99 24.36
C ALA A 104 3.10 4.51 24.12
N VAL A 105 3.07 4.08 22.85
CA VAL A 105 3.42 2.71 22.44
C VAL A 105 4.88 2.68 21.99
N ALA A 106 5.64 1.74 22.52
CA ALA A 106 7.03 1.54 22.11
C ALA A 106 7.13 1.14 20.62
N ALA A 107 8.27 1.46 19.99
CA ALA A 107 8.54 1.01 18.64
C ALA A 107 8.61 -0.52 18.59
N VAL A 108 7.97 -1.11 17.57
CA VAL A 108 8.03 -2.55 17.34
C VAL A 108 9.38 -2.88 16.71
N PRO A 109 10.17 -3.80 17.29
CA PRO A 109 11.42 -4.24 16.69
C PRO A 109 11.16 -4.98 15.37
N VAL A 110 12.11 -4.95 14.45
CA VAL A 110 12.10 -5.86 13.30
C VAL A 110 12.44 -7.28 13.77
N PRO A 111 11.94 -8.34 13.11
CA PRO A 111 12.38 -9.71 13.37
C PRO A 111 13.89 -9.86 13.32
N GLU A 112 14.48 -10.75 14.13
CA GLU A 112 15.93 -10.88 14.32
C GLU A 112 16.72 -11.24 13.05
N ASP A 113 16.05 -11.89 12.09
CA ASP A 113 16.59 -12.23 10.77
C ASP A 113 16.63 -11.03 9.79
N MET A 114 16.02 -9.92 10.16
CA MET A 114 16.08 -8.68 9.39
C MET A 114 17.07 -7.71 10.04
N SER A 115 18.06 -7.24 9.25
CA SER A 115 19.07 -6.27 9.67
C SER A 115 18.50 -5.16 10.56
N SER A 116 19.11 -5.00 11.72
CA SER A 116 18.76 -4.16 12.88
C SER A 116 17.93 -2.90 12.61
N GLY A 117 16.92 -2.67 13.44
CA GLY A 117 16.11 -1.45 13.41
C GLY A 117 14.72 -1.64 14.00
N LYS A 118 13.90 -0.62 13.82
CA LYS A 118 12.47 -0.64 14.16
C LYS A 118 11.63 -0.78 12.89
N LEU A 119 10.43 -1.37 13.00
CA LEU A 119 9.46 -1.33 11.92
C LEU A 119 9.12 0.13 11.58
N SER A 120 9.34 0.52 10.33
CA SER A 120 9.11 1.89 9.90
C SER A 120 8.71 1.94 8.42
N SER A 121 7.93 2.97 8.06
CA SER A 121 7.59 3.23 6.66
C SER A 121 8.83 3.43 5.77
N SER A 122 9.92 3.96 6.30
CA SER A 122 11.18 4.12 5.57
C SER A 122 11.85 2.78 5.26
N GLY A 123 11.86 1.84 6.21
CA GLY A 123 12.37 0.48 6.00
C GLY A 123 11.53 -0.29 4.98
N ILE A 124 10.19 -0.19 5.06
CA ILE A 124 9.30 -0.81 4.08
C ILE A 124 9.53 -0.22 2.69
N ARG A 125 9.68 1.11 2.56
CA ARG A 125 10.01 1.76 1.28
C ARG A 125 11.30 1.23 0.68
N ALA A 126 12.35 1.13 1.48
CA ALA A 126 13.64 0.62 1.03
C ALA A 126 13.51 -0.82 0.50
N ALA A 127 12.82 -1.69 1.22
CA ALA A 127 12.57 -3.07 0.79
C ALA A 127 11.78 -3.14 -0.53
N VAL A 128 10.70 -2.34 -0.66
CA VAL A 128 9.89 -2.28 -1.88
C VAL A 128 10.74 -1.80 -3.07
N VAL A 129 11.46 -0.70 -2.93
CA VAL A 129 12.32 -0.14 -4.00
C VAL A 129 13.43 -1.11 -4.40
N ALA A 130 13.95 -1.89 -3.47
CA ALA A 130 14.94 -2.94 -3.76
C ALA A 130 14.32 -4.18 -4.45
N GLY A 131 12.99 -4.30 -4.50
CA GLY A 131 12.28 -5.49 -4.98
C GLY A 131 12.21 -6.64 -3.96
N GLU A 132 12.57 -6.37 -2.71
CA GLU A 132 12.54 -7.32 -1.59
C GLU A 132 11.12 -7.42 -1.01
N VAL A 133 10.15 -7.80 -1.85
CA VAL A 133 8.72 -7.79 -1.47
C VAL A 133 8.40 -8.77 -0.35
N THR A 134 9.13 -9.87 -0.23
CA THR A 134 9.00 -10.83 0.88
C THR A 134 9.39 -10.18 2.22
N ARG A 135 10.46 -9.38 2.22
CA ARG A 135 10.88 -8.60 3.38
C ARG A 135 9.85 -7.54 3.74
N ALA A 136 9.30 -6.83 2.73
CA ALA A 136 8.21 -5.89 2.95
C ALA A 136 6.98 -6.58 3.56
N THR A 137 6.64 -7.79 3.10
CA THR A 137 5.55 -8.64 3.65
C THR A 137 5.78 -8.96 5.13
N ALA A 138 6.96 -9.40 5.51
CA ALA A 138 7.28 -9.71 6.90
C ALA A 138 7.19 -8.45 7.81
N MET A 139 7.58 -7.27 7.31
CA MET A 139 7.44 -6.00 8.03
C MET A 139 5.98 -5.52 8.12
N LEU A 140 5.14 -5.83 7.11
CA LEU A 140 3.75 -5.39 7.04
C LEU A 140 2.77 -6.38 7.70
N GLY A 141 3.16 -7.64 7.88
CA GLY A 141 2.26 -8.73 8.27
C GLY A 141 1.25 -9.12 7.18
N ARG A 142 1.41 -8.64 5.95
CA ARG A 142 0.58 -8.88 4.78
C ARG A 142 1.37 -8.59 3.50
N TRP A 143 0.93 -9.09 2.36
CA TRP A 143 1.55 -8.72 1.10
C TRP A 143 1.54 -7.21 0.86
N TYR A 144 2.65 -6.70 0.33
CA TYR A 144 2.67 -5.36 -0.22
C TYR A 144 1.78 -5.34 -1.47
N SER A 145 0.90 -4.35 -1.58
CA SER A 145 -0.01 -4.22 -2.71
C SER A 145 -0.11 -2.79 -3.21
N VAL A 146 -0.44 -2.64 -4.48
CA VAL A 146 -0.71 -1.35 -5.12
C VAL A 146 -2.11 -1.36 -5.74
N GLU A 147 -2.79 -0.23 -5.61
CA GLU A 147 -4.09 0.01 -6.23
C GLU A 147 -3.89 0.84 -7.49
N GLY A 148 -4.59 0.47 -8.56
CA GLY A 148 -4.53 1.21 -9.81
C GLY A 148 -5.76 0.94 -10.68
N VAL A 149 -5.83 1.59 -11.83
CA VAL A 149 -6.92 1.45 -12.79
C VAL A 149 -6.43 0.66 -13.99
N VAL A 150 -7.22 -0.29 -14.46
CA VAL A 150 -6.91 -1.05 -15.67
C VAL A 150 -7.08 -0.17 -16.90
N VAL A 151 -6.02 -0.04 -17.68
CA VAL A 151 -5.96 0.79 -18.88
C VAL A 151 -5.63 -0.06 -20.12
N PRO A 152 -5.98 0.40 -21.34
CA PRO A 152 -5.54 -0.25 -22.57
C PRO A 152 -4.01 -0.30 -22.64
N GLY A 153 -3.46 -1.46 -23.00
CA GLY A 153 -2.04 -1.66 -23.23
C GLY A 153 -1.70 -1.90 -24.70
N ALA A 154 -0.43 -2.14 -24.99
CA ALA A 154 0.06 -2.39 -26.37
C ALA A 154 -0.42 -3.72 -26.99
N GLY A 155 -1.11 -4.59 -26.22
CA GLY A 155 -1.70 -5.83 -26.73
C GLY A 155 -0.71 -6.98 -27.02
N ARG A 156 0.57 -6.79 -26.75
CA ARG A 156 1.65 -7.77 -27.06
C ARG A 156 1.45 -9.13 -26.40
N GLY A 157 0.92 -9.17 -25.19
CA GLY A 157 0.61 -10.41 -24.49
C GLY A 157 -0.47 -11.25 -25.20
N ARG A 158 -1.43 -10.58 -25.89
CA ARG A 158 -2.50 -11.28 -26.65
C ARG A 158 -1.92 -12.09 -27.82
N GLU A 159 -0.90 -11.56 -28.52
CA GLU A 159 -0.23 -12.25 -29.61
C GLU A 159 0.51 -13.50 -29.14
N LEU A 160 1.00 -13.47 -27.90
CA LEU A 160 1.67 -14.59 -27.25
C LEU A 160 0.69 -15.54 -26.52
N GLY A 161 -0.64 -15.33 -26.65
CA GLY A 161 -1.65 -16.15 -25.98
C GLY A 161 -1.74 -15.93 -24.46
N VAL A 162 -1.11 -14.86 -23.93
CA VAL A 162 -1.16 -14.50 -22.52
C VAL A 162 -1.85 -13.15 -22.37
N ARG A 163 -3.09 -13.16 -21.90
CA ARG A 163 -3.83 -11.91 -21.67
C ARG A 163 -3.35 -11.24 -20.40
N THR A 164 -2.89 -10.00 -20.50
CA THR A 164 -2.45 -9.17 -19.37
C THR A 164 -3.34 -7.94 -19.22
N ALA A 165 -3.57 -7.53 -17.97
CA ALA A 165 -4.14 -6.24 -17.64
C ALA A 165 -2.99 -5.25 -17.41
N ASN A 166 -3.03 -4.09 -18.06
CA ASN A 166 -2.12 -2.97 -17.77
C ASN A 166 -2.75 -2.15 -16.65
N VAL A 167 -2.00 -1.92 -15.58
CA VAL A 167 -2.50 -1.23 -14.38
C VAL A 167 -1.77 0.10 -14.24
N ASP A 168 -2.51 1.20 -14.35
CA ASP A 168 -2.00 2.54 -14.08
C ASP A 168 -2.12 2.86 -12.59
N ALA A 169 -0.99 3.07 -11.93
CA ALA A 169 -0.89 3.34 -10.50
C ALA A 169 0.06 4.54 -10.24
N PRO A 170 -0.28 5.75 -10.68
CA PRO A 170 0.66 6.88 -10.79
C PRO A 170 1.20 7.36 -9.44
N THR A 171 0.47 7.17 -8.35
CA THR A 171 0.87 7.60 -7.00
C THR A 171 1.51 6.51 -6.17
N ALA A 172 1.39 5.24 -6.58
CA ALA A 172 1.90 4.10 -5.83
C ALA A 172 3.44 4.00 -5.91
N LEU A 173 4.04 3.52 -4.84
CA LEU A 173 5.44 3.11 -4.85
C LEU A 173 5.53 1.73 -5.49
N LEU A 174 6.04 1.65 -6.70
CA LEU A 174 6.24 0.36 -7.38
C LEU A 174 7.53 -0.31 -6.90
N PRO A 175 7.57 -1.65 -6.82
CA PRO A 175 8.81 -2.40 -6.62
C PRO A 175 9.82 -2.17 -7.76
N ARG A 176 11.05 -2.63 -7.57
CA ARG A 176 12.07 -2.67 -8.63
C ARG A 176 11.53 -3.45 -9.84
N ALA A 177 11.93 -3.05 -11.06
CA ALA A 177 11.63 -3.78 -12.29
C ALA A 177 11.99 -5.27 -12.18
N GLY A 178 11.14 -6.14 -12.75
CA GLY A 178 11.29 -7.58 -12.70
C GLY A 178 9.96 -8.33 -12.80
N ILE A 179 10.02 -9.65 -12.70
CA ILE A 179 8.87 -10.54 -12.71
C ILE A 179 8.58 -11.02 -11.30
N TYR A 180 7.29 -10.99 -10.93
CA TYR A 180 6.83 -11.32 -9.58
C TYR A 180 5.69 -12.33 -9.62
N ALA A 181 5.64 -13.16 -8.61
CA ALA A 181 4.43 -13.89 -8.22
C ALA A 181 3.59 -13.02 -7.29
N GLY A 182 2.29 -13.07 -7.44
CA GLY A 182 1.38 -12.32 -6.59
C GLY A 182 -0.08 -12.65 -6.84
N ALA A 183 -0.95 -11.70 -6.55
CA ALA A 183 -2.39 -11.84 -6.76
C ALA A 183 -3.01 -10.56 -7.28
N LEU A 184 -4.07 -10.71 -8.06
CA LEU A 184 -4.95 -9.63 -8.52
C LEU A 184 -6.28 -9.74 -7.79
N GLY A 185 -6.88 -8.63 -7.40
CA GLY A 185 -8.22 -8.60 -6.82
C GLY A 185 -8.98 -7.33 -7.12
N LEU A 186 -10.29 -7.39 -6.90
CA LEU A 186 -11.21 -6.26 -7.10
C LEU A 186 -11.65 -5.74 -5.72
N PRO A 187 -11.28 -4.51 -5.33
CA PRO A 187 -11.73 -3.93 -4.08
C PRO A 187 -13.26 -3.77 -4.03
N GLY A 188 -13.84 -4.06 -2.86
CA GLY A 188 -15.28 -3.86 -2.61
C GLY A 188 -16.22 -4.92 -3.20
N GLY A 189 -15.68 -6.03 -3.71
CA GLY A 189 -16.48 -7.15 -4.23
C GLY A 189 -16.31 -8.43 -3.44
N ASP A 190 -17.27 -9.37 -3.56
CA ASP A 190 -17.17 -10.73 -3.04
C ASP A 190 -16.37 -11.66 -3.99
N THR A 191 -15.57 -11.06 -4.88
CA THR A 191 -14.77 -11.81 -5.84
C THR A 191 -13.49 -12.33 -5.16
N PRO A 192 -13.05 -13.57 -5.47
CA PRO A 192 -11.81 -14.09 -4.94
C PRO A 192 -10.62 -13.29 -5.46
N ALA A 193 -9.51 -13.31 -4.73
CA ALA A 193 -8.23 -12.88 -5.25
C ALA A 193 -7.66 -13.98 -6.16
N TRP A 194 -7.21 -13.60 -7.34
CA TRP A 194 -6.66 -14.54 -8.33
C TRP A 194 -5.13 -14.55 -8.25
N PRO A 195 -4.48 -15.73 -8.16
CA PRO A 195 -3.05 -15.83 -8.40
C PRO A 195 -2.64 -15.15 -9.71
N ALA A 196 -1.53 -14.43 -9.72
CA ALA A 196 -1.13 -13.64 -10.87
C ALA A 196 0.39 -13.63 -11.08
N ALA A 197 0.82 -13.72 -12.33
CA ALA A 197 2.15 -13.34 -12.77
C ALA A 197 2.16 -11.84 -13.05
N ILE A 198 3.13 -11.13 -12.48
CA ILE A 198 3.22 -9.68 -12.54
C ILE A 198 4.53 -9.30 -13.21
N SER A 199 4.46 -8.46 -14.23
CA SER A 199 5.62 -7.87 -14.89
C SER A 199 5.68 -6.38 -14.56
N LEU A 200 6.82 -5.95 -14.04
CA LEU A 200 7.17 -4.54 -13.89
C LEU A 200 8.37 -4.25 -14.79
N GLY A 201 8.16 -3.49 -15.84
CA GLY A 201 9.20 -3.20 -16.82
C GLY A 201 9.09 -1.81 -17.42
N GLN A 202 10.14 -1.40 -18.12
CA GLN A 202 10.10 -0.19 -18.91
C GLN A 202 9.50 -0.48 -20.29
N ASN A 203 8.71 0.44 -20.83
CA ASN A 203 8.25 0.31 -22.20
C ASN A 203 9.47 0.34 -23.15
N PRO A 204 9.64 -0.64 -24.06
CA PRO A 204 10.77 -0.68 -25.01
C PRO A 204 10.95 0.58 -25.84
N THR A 205 9.89 1.38 -26.02
CA THR A 205 9.93 2.66 -26.73
C THR A 205 10.75 3.74 -25.99
N PHE A 206 11.05 3.54 -24.69
CA PHE A 206 11.76 4.50 -23.83
C PHE A 206 13.01 3.91 -23.14
N VAL A 207 13.60 2.86 -23.74
CA VAL A 207 14.69 2.07 -23.14
C VAL A 207 15.92 2.90 -22.75
N ASP A 208 16.11 4.09 -23.35
CA ASP A 208 17.27 4.96 -23.08
C ASP A 208 16.94 6.14 -22.14
N ALA A 209 15.74 6.19 -21.55
CA ALA A 209 15.38 7.21 -20.58
C ALA A 209 15.47 6.63 -19.15
N PRO A 210 16.44 7.06 -18.32
CA PRO A 210 16.61 6.52 -16.95
C PRO A 210 15.38 6.71 -16.05
N ASP A 211 14.52 7.67 -16.40
CA ASP A 211 13.29 8.00 -15.66
C ASP A 211 12.00 7.52 -16.38
N ALA A 212 12.11 6.59 -17.34
CA ALA A 212 10.92 6.06 -18.02
C ALA A 212 9.98 5.41 -17.02
N PRO A 213 8.66 5.70 -17.08
CA PRO A 213 7.69 5.13 -16.17
C PRO A 213 7.64 3.59 -16.30
N LEU A 214 7.61 2.92 -15.16
CA LEU A 214 7.40 1.47 -15.13
C LEU A 214 5.97 1.17 -15.56
N VAL A 215 5.83 0.16 -16.42
CA VAL A 215 4.54 -0.43 -16.81
C VAL A 215 4.27 -1.62 -15.91
N LEU A 216 3.11 -1.64 -15.30
CA LEU A 216 2.63 -2.75 -14.46
C LEU A 216 1.66 -3.60 -15.29
N GLU A 217 2.11 -4.77 -15.70
CA GLU A 217 1.31 -5.75 -16.43
C GLU A 217 1.00 -6.95 -15.52
N VAL A 218 -0.26 -7.38 -15.50
CA VAL A 218 -0.73 -8.45 -14.60
C VAL A 218 -1.47 -9.50 -15.41
N HIS A 219 -1.00 -10.74 -15.34
CA HIS A 219 -1.66 -11.92 -15.88
C HIS A 219 -2.30 -12.73 -14.74
N ALA A 220 -3.61 -12.64 -14.59
CA ALA A 220 -4.34 -13.47 -13.62
C ALA A 220 -4.45 -14.90 -14.15
N LEU A 221 -4.04 -15.87 -13.34
CA LEU A 221 -4.07 -17.29 -13.70
C LEU A 221 -5.53 -17.79 -13.71
N ASP A 222 -5.82 -18.68 -14.66
CA ASP A 222 -7.12 -19.37 -14.81
C ASP A 222 -8.32 -18.42 -15.03
N GLN A 223 -8.06 -17.16 -15.34
CA GLN A 223 -9.10 -16.16 -15.59
C GLN A 223 -8.87 -15.51 -16.96
N ALA A 224 -9.86 -15.60 -17.82
CA ALA A 224 -9.95 -14.74 -18.98
C ALA A 224 -10.51 -13.37 -18.55
N LEU A 225 -9.74 -12.63 -17.75
CA LEU A 225 -10.07 -11.26 -17.38
C LEU A 225 -10.00 -10.43 -18.67
N GLY A 226 -11.07 -10.41 -19.41
CA GLY A 226 -11.16 -9.75 -20.69
C GLY A 226 -11.31 -8.23 -20.54
N ASP A 227 -11.87 -7.61 -21.59
CA ASP A 227 -12.10 -6.18 -21.68
C ASP A 227 -13.04 -5.63 -20.57
N SER A 228 -13.68 -6.52 -19.79
CA SER A 228 -14.54 -6.19 -18.64
C SER A 228 -13.82 -5.50 -17.47
N LEU A 229 -12.49 -5.54 -17.42
CA LEU A 229 -11.71 -4.85 -16.38
C LEU A 229 -11.30 -3.42 -16.77
N TYR A 230 -11.39 -3.03 -18.03
CA TYR A 230 -11.00 -1.66 -18.42
C TYR A 230 -11.77 -0.61 -17.64
N GLY A 231 -11.03 0.37 -17.13
CA GLY A 231 -11.58 1.44 -16.28
C GLY A 231 -11.90 1.03 -14.86
N ARG A 232 -11.76 -0.25 -14.49
CA ARG A 232 -12.00 -0.71 -13.13
C ARG A 232 -10.76 -0.53 -12.26
N THR A 233 -11.00 -0.20 -11.00
CA THR A 233 -9.97 -0.23 -9.97
C THR A 233 -9.67 -1.67 -9.59
N VAL A 234 -8.39 -2.02 -9.59
CA VAL A 234 -7.85 -3.30 -9.16
C VAL A 234 -6.79 -3.11 -8.10
N GLU A 235 -6.53 -4.14 -7.32
CA GLU A 235 -5.41 -4.19 -6.40
C GLU A 235 -4.49 -5.36 -6.75
N VAL A 236 -3.20 -5.07 -6.87
CA VAL A 236 -2.15 -6.01 -7.24
C VAL A 236 -1.24 -6.23 -6.04
N ALA A 237 -1.23 -7.44 -5.50
CA ALA A 237 -0.39 -7.85 -4.38
C ALA A 237 0.86 -8.58 -4.87
N PHE A 238 2.02 -8.24 -4.29
CA PHE A 238 3.33 -8.82 -4.61
C PHE A 238 3.73 -9.81 -3.51
N ALA A 239 3.80 -11.10 -3.85
CA ALA A 239 4.16 -12.17 -2.92
C ALA A 239 5.67 -12.45 -2.93
N ALA A 240 6.25 -12.67 -4.11
CA ALA A 240 7.67 -12.97 -4.27
C ALA A 240 8.21 -12.42 -5.59
N ARG A 241 9.48 -12.07 -5.59
CA ARG A 241 10.21 -11.72 -6.82
C ARG A 241 10.75 -13.00 -7.44
N LEU A 242 10.39 -13.29 -8.68
CA LEU A 242 10.81 -14.49 -9.38
C LEU A 242 12.15 -14.31 -10.09
N ARG A 243 12.32 -13.17 -10.79
CA ARG A 243 13.55 -12.88 -11.56
C ARG A 243 13.64 -11.42 -12.01
N ASP A 244 14.78 -11.03 -12.54
CA ASP A 244 14.97 -9.80 -13.31
C ASP A 244 14.29 -9.87 -14.69
N GLU A 245 14.05 -8.70 -15.31
CA GLU A 245 13.69 -8.66 -16.72
C GLU A 245 14.82 -9.21 -17.58
N GLN A 246 14.44 -9.84 -18.69
CA GLN A 246 15.37 -10.42 -19.66
C GLN A 246 14.92 -10.09 -21.07
N ARG A 247 15.89 -9.93 -21.97
CA ARG A 247 15.65 -9.85 -23.40
C ARG A 247 15.72 -11.25 -24.01
N PHE A 248 14.85 -11.53 -24.96
CA PHE A 248 14.78 -12.83 -25.62
C PHE A 248 15.09 -12.67 -27.10
N PRO A 249 15.81 -13.61 -27.71
CA PRO A 249 16.19 -13.53 -29.12
C PRO A 249 14.98 -13.70 -30.06
N ASP A 250 13.95 -14.43 -29.61
CA ASP A 250 12.77 -14.75 -30.41
C ASP A 250 11.51 -14.95 -29.54
N ALA A 251 10.35 -14.97 -30.20
CA ALA A 251 9.06 -15.15 -29.54
C ALA A 251 8.90 -16.53 -28.87
N THR A 252 9.55 -17.57 -29.39
CA THR A 252 9.47 -18.93 -28.83
C THR A 252 10.16 -18.99 -27.47
N SER A 253 11.37 -18.43 -27.38
CA SER A 253 12.14 -18.33 -26.14
C SER A 253 11.41 -17.49 -25.09
N LEU A 254 10.81 -16.36 -25.51
CA LEU A 254 9.98 -15.52 -24.66
C LEU A 254 8.77 -16.30 -24.13
N ARG A 255 8.05 -16.99 -25.01
CA ARG A 255 6.87 -17.78 -24.63
C ARG A 255 7.24 -18.88 -23.63
N ALA A 256 8.30 -19.63 -23.89
CA ALA A 256 8.77 -20.67 -22.98
C ALA A 256 9.15 -20.10 -21.58
N GLN A 257 9.69 -18.87 -21.53
CA GLN A 257 9.98 -18.24 -20.25
C GLN A 257 8.70 -17.80 -19.54
N ILE A 258 7.73 -17.22 -20.25
CA ILE A 258 6.43 -16.84 -19.68
C ILE A 258 5.73 -18.07 -19.06
N ASP A 259 5.77 -19.23 -19.75
CA ASP A 259 5.17 -20.45 -19.21
C ASP A 259 5.87 -20.93 -17.93
N ARG A 260 7.19 -20.78 -17.83
CA ARG A 260 7.94 -21.06 -16.59
C ARG A 260 7.57 -20.09 -15.47
N ASP A 261 7.46 -18.80 -15.79
CA ASP A 261 7.08 -17.77 -14.80
C ASP A 261 5.68 -18.03 -14.25
N ILE A 262 4.71 -18.34 -15.14
CA ILE A 262 3.34 -18.71 -14.76
C ILE A 262 3.33 -19.93 -13.84
N ALA A 263 4.08 -20.97 -14.19
CA ALA A 263 4.18 -22.19 -13.39
C ALA A 263 4.79 -21.92 -11.99
N ALA A 264 5.69 -20.94 -11.88
CA ALA A 264 6.32 -20.58 -10.62
C ALA A 264 5.41 -19.76 -9.68
N VAL A 265 4.31 -19.18 -10.18
CA VAL A 265 3.43 -18.32 -9.34
C VAL A 265 2.84 -19.08 -8.17
N ARG A 266 2.11 -20.18 -8.43
CA ARG A 266 1.38 -20.90 -7.36
C ARG A 266 2.28 -21.41 -6.23
N PRO A 267 3.44 -22.02 -6.52
CA PRO A 267 4.37 -22.46 -5.48
C PRO A 267 4.94 -21.31 -4.63
N ALA A 268 4.98 -20.09 -5.17
CA ALA A 268 5.49 -18.91 -4.47
C ALA A 268 4.43 -18.22 -3.59
N LEU A 269 3.16 -18.63 -3.64
CA LEU A 269 2.09 -18.04 -2.86
C LEU A 269 1.87 -18.79 -1.55
N ASP A 270 1.81 -18.04 -0.45
CA ASP A 270 1.29 -18.55 0.83
C ASP A 270 -0.25 -18.54 0.77
N PRO A 271 -0.93 -19.70 0.90
CA PRO A 271 -2.39 -19.79 0.85
C PRO A 271 -3.08 -18.97 1.95
N ALA A 272 -2.48 -18.83 3.13
CA ALA A 272 -3.05 -18.06 4.23
C ALA A 272 -3.00 -16.56 3.92
N LEU A 273 -1.91 -16.07 3.31
CA LEU A 273 -1.78 -14.68 2.88
C LEU A 273 -2.69 -14.38 1.68
N LEU A 274 -2.90 -15.33 0.76
CA LEU A 274 -3.85 -15.19 -0.34
C LEU A 274 -5.29 -15.04 0.19
N ALA A 275 -5.68 -15.90 1.12
CA ALA A 275 -6.98 -15.81 1.78
C ALA A 275 -7.14 -14.51 2.59
N SER A 276 -6.08 -14.06 3.26
CA SER A 276 -6.05 -12.79 3.97
C SER A 276 -6.21 -11.61 3.03
N PHE A 277 -5.56 -11.64 1.86
CA PHE A 277 -5.69 -10.60 0.84
C PHE A 277 -7.13 -10.54 0.28
N ALA A 278 -7.76 -11.68 0.02
CA ALA A 278 -9.15 -11.73 -0.41
C ALA A 278 -10.10 -11.11 0.62
N ARG A 279 -9.94 -11.46 1.91
CA ARG A 279 -10.73 -10.84 3.01
C ARG A 279 -10.50 -9.33 3.12
N TYR A 280 -9.27 -8.90 2.98
CA TYR A 280 -8.93 -7.47 2.99
C TYR A 280 -9.62 -6.70 1.86
N LEU A 281 -9.72 -7.26 0.65
CA LEU A 281 -10.41 -6.63 -0.46
C LEU A 281 -11.92 -6.46 -0.19
N SER A 282 -12.54 -7.40 0.52
CA SER A 282 -13.96 -7.37 0.89
C SER A 282 -14.26 -6.43 2.07
N SER A 283 -13.26 -6.00 2.84
CA SER A 283 -13.44 -5.19 4.06
C SER A 283 -13.92 -3.76 3.81
N ALA A 284 -13.96 -3.29 2.57
CA ALA A 284 -14.25 -1.89 2.22
C ALA A 284 -15.70 -1.44 2.44
N ASN A 285 -16.65 -2.38 2.66
CA ASN A 285 -18.08 -2.05 2.67
C ASN A 285 -18.62 -1.50 4.00
N ASN A 286 -17.81 -1.40 5.06
CA ASN A 286 -18.29 -1.11 6.41
C ASN A 286 -17.85 0.23 7.01
N LEU A 287 -17.09 1.06 6.32
CA LEU A 287 -16.73 2.38 6.79
C LEU A 287 -17.51 3.45 6.03
N SER A 288 -18.45 4.12 6.72
CA SER A 288 -19.09 5.32 6.18
C SER A 288 -18.05 6.44 6.10
N SER A 289 -17.87 7.03 4.91
CA SER A 289 -17.12 8.27 4.73
C SER A 289 -17.92 9.40 5.37
N ALA A 290 -17.52 9.86 6.55
CA ALA A 290 -17.90 11.18 6.99
C ALA A 290 -17.11 12.20 6.16
N THR A 291 -17.79 12.86 5.22
CA THR A 291 -17.31 14.05 4.49
C THR A 291 -17.19 15.25 5.41
#